data_5f905fcabab8da3d33443c84ef3ab55c
#
_entry.id   5f905fcabab8da3d33443c84ef3ab55c
#
_cell.length_a   1.000
_cell.length_b   1.000
_cell.length_c   1.000
_cell.angle_alpha   90.00
_cell.angle_beta   90.00
_cell.angle_gamma   90.00
#
_symmetry.space_group_name_H-M   'P 1'
#
loop_
_entity.id
_entity.type
_entity.pdbx_description
1 polymer ?
#
loop_
_entity_poly.entity_id
_entity_poly.type
_entity_poly.pdbx_seq_one_letter_code
_entity_poly.pdbx_strand_id
1 'polypeptide(L)'
;SSDLLMNISRLETAMISLTKESILLSDLLVDAVNGVYEKARRKSIEISVQETENITLHLDKHWTSEAVINVLDNAVKYSPRNSHITISIEKQHFYTLVKIKDEGIGIPQNEYNKIFQRFYRSNHSYVKQTEGSGVGLYLTRMILERQGGLIRVESVPEKGSTFILQFRN
;
A
#
# COMPACT_ATOMS: atom_id res chain seq x y z
N SER A 1 -3.43 10.98 10.69
CA SER A 1 -2.42 11.73 10.04
C SER A 1 -1.30 12.25 10.92
N SER A 2 -1.52 12.72 12.16
CA SER A 2 -0.42 13.09 13.05
C SER A 2 0.51 11.90 13.34
N ASP A 3 -0.05 10.70 13.45
CA ASP A 3 0.73 9.47 13.64
C ASP A 3 1.60 9.18 12.44
N LEU A 4 1.10 9.41 11.21
CA LEU A 4 1.90 9.24 10.00
C LEU A 4 3.06 10.22 9.94
N LEU A 5 2.84 11.48 10.31
CA LEU A 5 3.90 12.50 10.36
C LEU A 5 4.98 12.13 11.37
N MET A 6 4.59 11.66 12.55
CA MET A 6 5.53 11.18 13.57
C MET A 6 6.33 9.98 13.06
N ASN A 7 5.69 9.03 12.40
CA ASN A 7 6.35 7.85 11.86
C ASN A 7 7.38 8.21 10.78
N ILE A 8 7.06 9.16 9.89
CA ILE A 8 7.99 9.65 8.89
C ILE A 8 9.20 10.29 9.56
N SER A 9 8.96 11.19 10.52
CA SER A 9 10.04 11.86 11.23
C SER A 9 10.98 10.85 11.88
N ARG A 10 10.46 9.82 12.53
CA ARG A 10 11.27 8.77 13.16
C ARG A 10 12.10 7.99 12.14
N LEU A 11 11.51 7.62 10.99
CA LEU A 11 12.23 6.90 9.94
C LEU A 11 13.32 7.76 9.31
N GLU A 12 13.03 9.04 9.05
CA GLU A 12 13.99 9.97 8.46
C GLU A 12 15.16 10.25 9.39
N THR A 13 14.91 10.35 10.69
CA THR A 13 15.97 10.62 11.68
C THR A 13 16.73 9.36 12.09
N ALA A 14 16.41 8.20 11.52
CA ALA A 14 16.99 6.90 11.87
C ALA A 14 16.80 6.55 13.36
N MET A 15 15.84 7.15 14.05
CA MET A 15 15.53 6.85 15.45
C MET A 15 14.80 5.52 15.61
N ILE A 16 14.30 4.96 14.53
CA ILE A 16 13.66 3.65 14.51
C ILE A 16 14.52 2.70 13.71
N SER A 17 14.98 1.65 14.37
CA SER A 17 15.59 0.50 13.70
C SER A 17 14.49 -0.47 13.28
N LEU A 18 14.53 -0.91 12.03
CA LEU A 18 13.66 -1.97 11.57
C LEU A 18 14.11 -3.29 12.20
N THR A 19 13.18 -3.99 12.82
CA THR A 19 13.43 -5.30 13.42
C THR A 19 12.88 -6.37 12.49
N LYS A 20 13.77 -6.95 11.68
CA LYS A 20 13.38 -7.98 10.70
C LYS A 20 13.27 -9.34 11.37
N GLU A 21 12.24 -10.08 10.97
CA GLU A 21 12.02 -11.46 11.40
C GLU A 21 11.42 -12.26 10.24
N SER A 22 11.47 -13.58 10.35
CA SER A 22 10.80 -14.43 9.36
C SER A 22 9.30 -14.36 9.58
N ILE A 23 8.57 -13.87 8.60
CA ILE A 23 7.10 -13.76 8.67
C ILE A 23 6.46 -14.50 7.51
N LEU A 24 5.30 -15.06 7.76
CA LEU A 24 4.47 -15.65 6.71
C LEU A 24 3.69 -14.53 6.03
N LEU A 25 3.90 -14.36 4.72
CA LEU A 25 3.30 -13.26 3.95
C LEU A 25 1.78 -13.24 4.05
N SER A 26 1.13 -14.42 4.01
CA SER A 26 -0.33 -14.49 4.13
C SER A 26 -0.83 -13.93 5.46
N ASP A 27 -0.12 -14.16 6.56
CA ASP A 27 -0.49 -13.62 7.87
C ASP A 27 -0.39 -12.09 7.88
N LEU A 28 0.65 -11.55 7.30
CA LEU A 28 0.83 -10.11 7.18
C LEU A 28 -0.29 -9.46 6.36
N LEU A 29 -0.67 -10.10 5.25
CA LEU A 29 -1.74 -9.59 4.39
C LEU A 29 -3.11 -9.67 5.07
N VAL A 30 -3.39 -10.72 5.81
CA VAL A 30 -4.64 -10.84 6.60
C VAL A 30 -4.71 -9.72 7.64
N ASP A 31 -3.63 -9.48 8.36
CA ASP A 31 -3.58 -8.39 9.35
C ASP A 31 -3.82 -7.02 8.69
N ALA A 32 -3.23 -6.79 7.54
CA ALA A 32 -3.41 -5.52 6.82
C ALA A 32 -4.85 -5.35 6.33
N VAL A 33 -5.46 -6.40 5.78
CA VAL A 33 -6.87 -6.37 5.36
C VAL A 33 -7.78 -6.07 6.55
N ASN A 34 -7.53 -6.71 7.69
CA ASN A 34 -8.28 -6.45 8.92
C ASN A 34 -8.16 -4.98 9.34
N GLY A 35 -7.03 -4.36 9.11
CA GLY A 35 -6.79 -2.95 9.43
C GLY A 35 -7.66 -1.96 8.64
N VAL A 36 -8.18 -2.36 7.48
CA VAL A 36 -9.06 -1.51 6.65
C VAL A 36 -10.48 -2.07 6.52
N TYR A 37 -10.79 -3.15 7.21
CA TYR A 37 -12.05 -3.87 7.06
C TYR A 37 -13.27 -2.97 7.26
N GLU A 38 -13.31 -2.19 8.33
CA GLU A 38 -14.46 -1.33 8.62
C GLU A 38 -14.66 -0.24 7.56
N LYS A 39 -13.60 0.37 7.09
CA LYS A 39 -13.67 1.38 6.03
C LYS A 39 -14.19 0.77 4.73
N ALA A 40 -13.72 -0.41 4.37
CA ALA A 40 -14.18 -1.14 3.19
C ALA A 40 -15.65 -1.52 3.33
N ARG A 41 -16.05 -2.03 4.49
CA ARG A 41 -17.43 -2.42 4.77
C ARG A 41 -18.40 -1.25 4.62
N ARG A 42 -18.02 -0.06 5.09
CA ARG A 42 -18.86 1.15 4.99
C ARG A 42 -19.16 1.53 3.54
N LYS A 43 -18.27 1.19 2.63
CA LYS A 43 -18.44 1.43 1.18
C LYS A 43 -18.89 0.19 0.43
N SER A 44 -19.17 -0.90 1.11
CA SER A 44 -19.49 -2.19 0.52
C SER A 44 -18.43 -2.65 -0.49
N ILE A 45 -17.17 -2.37 -0.18
CA ILE A 45 -16.03 -2.80 -0.98
C ILE A 45 -15.57 -4.17 -0.49
N GLU A 46 -15.52 -5.13 -1.40
CA GLU A 46 -15.03 -6.46 -1.12
C GLU A 46 -13.54 -6.54 -1.41
N ILE A 47 -12.77 -7.05 -0.43
CA ILE A 47 -11.33 -7.26 -0.59
C ILE A 47 -11.06 -8.76 -0.65
N SER A 48 -10.48 -9.21 -1.77
CA SER A 48 -10.13 -10.61 -1.99
C SER A 48 -8.62 -10.78 -2.00
N VAL A 49 -8.13 -11.81 -1.32
CA VAL A 49 -6.73 -12.22 -1.38
C VAL A 49 -6.66 -13.53 -2.13
N GLN A 50 -5.91 -13.57 -3.24
CA GLN A 50 -5.73 -14.79 -4.02
C GLN A 50 -4.93 -15.82 -3.22
N GLU A 51 -5.32 -17.06 -3.32
CA GLU A 51 -4.58 -18.16 -2.71
C GLU A 51 -3.21 -18.28 -3.35
N THR A 52 -2.21 -18.58 -2.52
CA THR A 52 -0.84 -18.75 -2.95
C THR A 52 -0.16 -19.80 -2.08
N GLU A 53 1.00 -20.27 -2.52
CA GLU A 53 1.85 -21.10 -1.68
C GLU A 53 2.32 -20.32 -0.45
N ASN A 54 2.75 -21.05 0.57
CA ASN A 54 3.31 -20.43 1.77
C ASN A 54 4.63 -19.75 1.44
N ILE A 55 4.64 -18.42 1.57
CA ILE A 55 5.82 -17.59 1.32
C ILE A 55 6.25 -16.96 2.63
N THR A 56 7.50 -17.20 3.02
CA THR A 56 8.11 -16.58 4.19
C THR A 56 9.11 -15.55 3.71
N LEU A 57 9.01 -14.34 4.25
CA LEU A 57 9.92 -13.23 3.97
C LEU A 57 10.54 -12.72 5.26
N HIS A 58 11.73 -12.14 5.15
CA HIS A 58 12.45 -11.57 6.30
C HIS A 58 12.21 -10.07 6.32
N LEU A 59 11.25 -9.63 7.12
CA LEU A 59 10.75 -8.25 7.14
C LEU A 59 10.46 -7.80 8.57
N ASP A 60 10.39 -6.48 8.76
CA ASP A 60 9.80 -5.89 9.95
C ASP A 60 8.29 -5.97 9.83
N LYS A 61 7.66 -6.77 10.67
CA LYS A 61 6.22 -7.05 10.59
C LYS A 61 5.38 -5.79 10.79
N HIS A 62 5.69 -5.00 11.80
CA HIS A 62 4.92 -3.80 12.14
C HIS A 62 4.95 -2.77 11.00
N TRP A 63 6.15 -2.39 10.57
CA TRP A 63 6.29 -1.36 9.53
C TRP A 63 5.80 -1.83 8.18
N THR A 64 6.02 -3.10 7.84
CA THR A 64 5.53 -3.65 6.58
C THR A 64 4.00 -3.74 6.56
N SER A 65 3.38 -4.11 7.67
CA SER A 65 1.91 -4.06 7.79
C SER A 65 1.38 -2.64 7.60
N GLU A 66 2.04 -1.64 8.20
CA GLU A 66 1.66 -0.23 8.02
C GLU A 66 1.76 0.18 6.55
N ALA A 67 2.81 -0.25 5.86
CA ALA A 67 2.99 0.04 4.42
C ALA A 67 1.83 -0.53 3.60
N VAL A 68 1.46 -1.78 3.84
CA VAL A 68 0.36 -2.43 3.11
C VAL A 68 -0.98 -1.77 3.46
N ILE A 69 -1.21 -1.45 4.73
CA ILE A 69 -2.42 -0.74 5.18
C ILE A 69 -2.55 0.60 4.45
N ASN A 70 -1.46 1.36 4.31
CA ASN A 70 -1.49 2.65 3.61
C ASN A 70 -1.96 2.50 2.16
N VAL A 71 -1.49 1.47 1.46
CA VAL A 71 -1.92 1.21 0.07
C VAL A 71 -3.38 0.78 0.03
N LEU A 72 -3.79 -0.11 0.91
CA LEU A 72 -5.19 -0.56 1.00
C LEU A 72 -6.13 0.57 1.38
N ASP A 73 -5.70 1.44 2.30
CA ASP A 73 -6.49 2.60 2.71
C ASP A 73 -6.76 3.53 1.52
N ASN A 74 -5.73 3.80 0.71
CA ASN A 74 -5.89 4.56 -0.52
C ASN A 74 -6.83 3.88 -1.52
N ALA A 75 -6.69 2.57 -1.68
CA ALA A 75 -7.56 1.81 -2.57
C ALA A 75 -9.04 1.94 -2.16
N VAL A 76 -9.33 1.84 -0.87
CA VAL A 76 -10.70 2.01 -0.34
C VAL A 76 -11.19 3.43 -0.52
N LYS A 77 -10.34 4.42 -0.20
CA LYS A 77 -10.70 5.85 -0.29
C LYS A 77 -11.14 6.26 -1.69
N TYR A 78 -10.40 5.85 -2.69
CA TYR A 78 -10.55 6.34 -4.06
C TYR A 78 -11.35 5.41 -4.97
N SER A 79 -11.85 4.32 -4.43
CA SER A 79 -12.73 3.40 -5.16
C SER A 79 -14.20 3.70 -4.89
N PRO A 80 -15.07 3.45 -5.88
CA PRO A 80 -16.51 3.65 -5.69
C PRO A 80 -17.10 2.63 -4.75
N ARG A 81 -18.29 2.91 -4.26
CA ARG A 81 -19.08 1.94 -3.49
C ARG A 81 -19.36 0.69 -4.31
N ASN A 82 -19.47 -0.44 -3.64
CA ASN A 82 -19.80 -1.73 -4.26
C ASN A 82 -18.75 -2.22 -5.28
N SER A 83 -17.50 -1.77 -5.11
CA SER A 83 -16.40 -2.21 -5.97
C SER A 83 -15.57 -3.29 -5.29
N HIS A 84 -14.52 -3.73 -5.99
CA HIS A 84 -13.64 -4.81 -5.52
C HIS A 84 -12.19 -4.36 -5.46
N ILE A 85 -11.47 -4.85 -4.46
CA ILE A 85 -10.03 -4.74 -4.36
C ILE A 85 -9.47 -6.17 -4.35
N THR A 86 -8.51 -6.45 -5.21
CA THR A 86 -7.90 -7.77 -5.32
C THR A 86 -6.43 -7.71 -4.96
N ILE A 87 -6.02 -8.57 -4.04
CA ILE A 87 -4.62 -8.73 -3.67
C ILE A 87 -4.12 -10.04 -4.28
N SER A 88 -3.07 -9.96 -5.08
CA SER A 88 -2.43 -11.13 -5.68
C SER A 88 -0.94 -11.15 -5.35
N ILE A 89 -0.36 -12.33 -5.35
CA ILE A 89 1.04 -12.56 -4.99
C ILE A 89 1.71 -13.31 -6.12
N GLU A 90 2.87 -12.80 -6.54
CA GLU A 90 3.69 -13.42 -7.59
C GLU A 90 5.11 -13.60 -7.07
N LYS A 91 5.52 -14.83 -6.84
CA LYS A 91 6.88 -15.14 -6.42
C LYS A 91 7.78 -15.23 -7.63
N GLN A 92 8.81 -14.40 -7.67
CA GLN A 92 9.86 -14.41 -8.67
C GLN A 92 11.16 -14.90 -8.05
N HIS A 93 12.22 -15.01 -8.87
CA HIS A 93 13.49 -15.56 -8.41
C HIS A 93 14.13 -14.76 -7.27
N PHE A 94 14.20 -13.44 -7.40
CA PHE A 94 14.83 -12.57 -6.40
C PHE A 94 13.83 -11.80 -5.55
N TYR A 95 12.58 -11.66 -6.01
CA TYR A 95 11.58 -10.81 -5.40
C TYR A 95 10.23 -11.52 -5.34
N THR A 96 9.43 -11.11 -4.38
CA THR A 96 8.01 -11.47 -4.31
C THR A 96 7.21 -10.19 -4.51
N LEU A 97 6.27 -10.21 -5.44
CA LEU A 97 5.41 -9.09 -5.75
C LEU A 97 4.05 -9.26 -5.07
N VAL A 98 3.60 -8.23 -4.38
CA VAL A 98 2.23 -8.13 -3.87
C VAL A 98 1.54 -7.06 -4.69
N LYS A 99 0.52 -7.43 -5.45
CA LYS A 99 -0.23 -6.52 -6.32
C LYS A 99 -1.59 -6.23 -5.70
N ILE A 100 -1.87 -4.96 -5.51
CA ILE A 100 -3.13 -4.49 -4.92
C ILE A 100 -3.86 -3.71 -6.01
N LYS A 101 -4.91 -4.33 -6.56
CA LYS A 101 -5.69 -3.78 -7.67
C LYS A 101 -7.02 -3.23 -7.17
N ASP A 102 -7.30 -1.98 -7.51
CA ASP A 102 -8.57 -1.32 -7.20
C ASP A 102 -9.32 -0.92 -8.48
N GLU A 103 -10.58 -0.56 -8.32
CA GLU A 103 -11.45 -0.08 -9.38
C GLU A 103 -11.74 1.42 -9.22
N GLY A 104 -10.76 2.16 -8.74
CA GLY A 104 -10.91 3.58 -8.39
C GLY A 104 -10.72 4.54 -9.55
N ILE A 105 -10.43 5.79 -9.19
CA ILE A 105 -10.30 6.89 -10.15
C ILE A 105 -9.11 6.77 -11.08
N GLY A 106 -8.16 5.89 -10.76
CA GLY A 106 -6.93 5.76 -11.53
C GLY A 106 -5.97 6.93 -11.31
N ILE A 107 -4.82 6.84 -11.96
CA ILE A 107 -3.73 7.81 -11.83
C ILE A 107 -3.19 8.09 -13.23
N PRO A 108 -3.07 9.37 -13.63
CA PRO A 108 -2.43 9.71 -14.89
C PRO A 108 -0.97 9.29 -14.88
N GLN A 109 -0.46 8.84 -16.02
CA GLN A 109 0.92 8.34 -16.12
C GLN A 109 1.95 9.40 -15.69
N ASN A 110 1.69 10.67 -15.95
CA ASN A 110 2.59 11.76 -15.56
C ASN A 110 2.64 11.99 -14.03
N GLU A 111 1.78 11.34 -13.26
CA GLU A 111 1.77 11.42 -11.80
C GLU A 111 2.37 10.19 -11.12
N TYR A 112 2.74 9.13 -11.87
CA TYR A 112 3.20 7.86 -11.27
C TYR A 112 4.37 8.03 -10.29
N ASN A 113 5.34 8.89 -10.61
CA ASN A 113 6.47 9.15 -9.71
C ASN A 113 6.13 10.16 -8.62
N LYS A 114 5.18 11.04 -8.89
CA LYS A 114 4.82 12.13 -7.98
C LYS A 114 4.01 11.67 -6.78
N ILE A 115 3.18 10.65 -6.95
CA ILE A 115 2.29 10.18 -5.87
C ILE A 115 3.05 9.61 -4.67
N PHE A 116 4.32 9.25 -4.83
CA PHE A 116 5.18 8.75 -3.75
C PHE A 116 5.99 9.87 -3.09
N GLN A 117 5.86 11.11 -3.56
CA GLN A 117 6.53 12.26 -2.96
C GLN A 117 5.82 12.71 -1.68
N ARG A 118 6.60 13.16 -0.72
CA ARG A 118 6.08 13.66 0.54
C ARG A 118 5.11 14.82 0.30
N PHE A 119 3.91 14.73 0.90
CA PHE A 119 2.83 15.73 0.82
C PHE A 119 2.23 15.94 -0.56
N TYR A 120 2.60 15.15 -1.56
CA TYR A 120 1.96 15.26 -2.87
C TYR A 120 0.51 14.75 -2.82
N ARG A 121 -0.38 15.50 -3.45
CA ARG A 121 -1.76 15.10 -3.68
C ARG A 121 -2.13 15.43 -5.12
N SER A 122 -2.87 14.51 -5.76
CA SER A 122 -3.33 14.71 -7.14
C SER A 122 -4.26 15.92 -7.25
N ASN A 123 -4.27 16.56 -8.44
CA ASN A 123 -5.21 17.62 -8.77
C ASN A 123 -6.62 17.10 -9.12
N HIS A 124 -6.84 15.79 -9.15
CA HIS A 124 -8.16 15.21 -9.40
C HIS A 124 -9.16 15.73 -8.36
N SER A 125 -10.35 16.15 -8.82
CA SER A 125 -11.35 16.77 -7.95
C SER A 125 -11.76 15.88 -6.78
N TYR A 126 -11.87 14.56 -7.01
CA TYR A 126 -12.19 13.61 -5.95
C TYR A 126 -11.11 13.59 -4.86
N VAL A 127 -9.84 13.61 -5.25
CA VAL A 127 -8.72 13.63 -4.30
C VAL A 127 -8.74 14.90 -3.46
N LYS A 128 -9.02 16.05 -4.08
CA LYS A 128 -9.10 17.33 -3.38
C LYS A 128 -10.22 17.35 -2.33
N GLN A 129 -11.33 16.65 -2.60
CA GLN A 129 -12.47 16.58 -1.68
C GLN A 129 -12.31 15.51 -0.62
N THR A 130 -11.36 14.58 -0.78
CA THR A 130 -11.14 13.47 0.14
C THR A 130 -10.06 13.84 1.16
N GLU A 131 -10.32 13.52 2.43
CA GLU A 131 -9.36 13.76 3.49
C GLU A 131 -8.08 12.95 3.27
N GLY A 132 -6.92 13.56 3.51
CA GLY A 132 -5.64 12.91 3.42
C GLY A 132 -4.48 13.89 3.52
N SER A 133 -3.35 13.41 4.00
CA SER A 133 -2.15 14.22 4.25
C SER A 133 -1.10 14.18 3.13
N GLY A 134 -1.21 13.20 2.21
CA GLY A 134 -0.19 12.99 1.18
C GLY A 134 1.09 12.33 1.69
N VAL A 135 1.08 11.71 2.87
CA VAL A 135 2.28 11.07 3.44
C VAL A 135 2.24 9.56 3.45
N GLY A 136 1.07 8.93 3.28
CA GLY A 136 0.92 7.48 3.37
C GLY A 136 1.75 6.72 2.35
N LEU A 137 1.69 7.11 1.08
CA LEU A 137 2.47 6.46 0.02
C LEU A 137 3.96 6.77 0.11
N TYR A 138 4.32 7.97 0.55
CA TYR A 138 5.71 8.31 0.84
C TYR A 138 6.30 7.40 1.92
N LEU A 139 5.57 7.22 3.02
CA LEU A 139 5.98 6.34 4.11
C LEU A 139 6.10 4.89 3.62
N THR A 140 5.14 4.42 2.84
CA THR A 140 5.18 3.08 2.24
C THR A 140 6.46 2.88 1.43
N ARG A 141 6.80 3.83 0.57
CA ARG A 141 8.02 3.75 -0.24
C ARG A 141 9.27 3.67 0.64
N MET A 142 9.35 4.51 1.67
CA MET A 142 10.48 4.47 2.61
C MET A 142 10.63 3.11 3.29
N ILE A 143 9.53 2.54 3.76
CA ILE A 143 9.54 1.25 4.45
C ILE A 143 10.03 0.14 3.53
N LEU A 144 9.53 0.11 2.30
CA LEU A 144 9.95 -0.91 1.32
C LEU A 144 11.41 -0.73 0.91
N GLU A 145 11.82 0.49 0.57
CA GLU A 145 13.19 0.75 0.13
C GLU A 145 14.22 0.44 1.21
N ARG A 146 13.91 0.72 2.46
CA ARG A 146 14.81 0.39 3.58
C ARG A 146 14.97 -1.12 3.80
N GLN A 147 14.06 -1.92 3.25
CA GLN A 147 14.12 -3.38 3.32
C GLN A 147 14.55 -4.01 1.98
N GLY A 148 15.10 -3.21 1.08
CA GLY A 148 15.59 -3.70 -0.21
C GLY A 148 14.52 -3.91 -1.26
N GLY A 149 13.31 -3.40 -1.03
CA GLY A 149 12.19 -3.50 -1.94
C GLY A 149 11.90 -2.22 -2.70
N LEU A 150 10.82 -2.23 -3.44
CA LEU A 150 10.36 -1.10 -4.25
C LEU A 150 8.83 -1.08 -4.26
N ILE A 151 8.28 0.07 -4.61
CA ILE A 151 6.85 0.19 -4.92
C ILE A 151 6.69 0.92 -6.25
N ARG A 152 5.74 0.47 -7.06
CA ARG A 152 5.37 1.13 -8.30
C ARG A 152 3.87 1.01 -8.53
N VAL A 153 3.36 1.73 -9.51
CA VAL A 153 1.94 1.75 -9.84
C VAL A 153 1.75 1.61 -11.36
N GLU A 154 0.71 0.90 -11.73
CA GLU A 154 0.16 0.86 -13.09
C GLU A 154 -1.30 1.24 -13.00
N SER A 155 -1.76 2.11 -13.88
CA SER A 155 -3.11 2.64 -13.75
C SER A 155 -3.70 3.05 -15.09
N VAL A 156 -5.04 3.06 -15.14
CA VAL A 156 -5.79 3.65 -16.24
C VAL A 156 -6.74 4.68 -15.61
N PRO A 157 -6.64 5.97 -15.97
CA PRO A 157 -7.53 6.99 -15.41
C PRO A 157 -9.00 6.60 -15.53
N GLU A 158 -9.75 6.80 -14.47
CA GLU A 158 -11.17 6.49 -14.30
C GLU A 158 -11.53 4.99 -14.38
N LYS A 159 -10.53 4.10 -14.43
CA LYS A 159 -10.76 2.65 -14.45
C LYS A 159 -10.15 1.91 -13.25
N GLY A 160 -9.12 2.47 -12.65
CA GLY A 160 -8.49 1.89 -11.48
C GLY A 160 -6.98 1.85 -11.53
N SER A 161 -6.40 1.36 -10.46
CA SER A 161 -4.95 1.30 -10.27
C SER A 161 -4.52 -0.06 -9.73
N THR A 162 -3.28 -0.45 -10.05
CA THR A 162 -2.61 -1.59 -9.44
C THR A 162 -1.31 -1.10 -8.82
N PHE A 163 -1.23 -1.15 -7.49
CA PHE A 163 0.01 -0.89 -6.76
C PHE A 163 0.77 -2.19 -6.64
N ILE A 164 2.06 -2.15 -6.97
CA ILE A 164 2.92 -3.33 -6.96
C ILE A 164 4.00 -3.11 -5.93
N LEU A 165 3.89 -3.86 -4.82
CA LEU A 165 4.86 -3.85 -3.73
C LEU A 165 5.84 -4.99 -3.98
N GLN A 166 7.11 -4.67 -4.12
CA GLN A 166 8.17 -5.62 -4.43
C GLN A 166 9.01 -5.85 -3.19
N PHE A 167 9.03 -7.08 -2.72
CA PHE A 167 9.80 -7.49 -1.54
C PHE A 167 10.96 -8.38 -1.96
N ARG A 168 12.12 -8.15 -1.38
CA ARG A 168 13.29 -8.99 -1.60
C ARG A 168 13.10 -10.35 -0.93
N ASN A 169 13.33 -11.42 -1.67
CA ASN A 169 13.27 -12.78 -1.14
C ASN A 169 14.38 -13.11 -0.15
#